data_557afcf0f9f1bf610e2dce5f1b6df586
#
_entry.id   557afcf0f9f1bf610e2dce5f1b6df586
#
_cell.length_a   1.000
_cell.length_b   1.000
_cell.length_c   1.000
_cell.angle_alpha   90.00
_cell.angle_beta   90.00
_cell.angle_gamma   90.00
#
_symmetry.space_group_name_H-M   'P 1'
#
loop_
_entity.id
_entity.type
_entity.pdbx_description
1 polymer ?
#
loop_
_entity_poly.entity_id
_entity_poly.type
_entity_poly.pdbx_seq_one_letter_code
_entity_poly.pdbx_strand_id
1 'polypeptide(L)'
;MLKKTLIAATAVFSLTAGPALAEDIDIVFVGKNTGNPYFDSLTQGFVDACEQIACNFEFVAPATAEATSQIPFIEAQIQRGVDVIAISPNSPDALNQVFDSAREQGIIVMTVNGDITGNEDRRDLTILPTDFTKVGADQVEMVGSLIGYEGQIAILSATTEAPDQNFWIEGMNETLANDSKYSNMELVATVYGDDQPEKSTTEMEALLANYPDLKGVIAPTTVGIAAAAQVVQSRGIADQVKVTGLGLPSEMRDFIKDGTVEAFQLWSPYNEGWLAAHLAVDLKAGEVMNEVGTTFDVPELGTITINEGNSINTQSSLTTFNADNIDDFDF
;
A
#
# COMPACT_ATOMS: atom_id res chain seq x y z
N MET A 1 22.90 43.07 76.93
CA MET A 1 23.34 42.23 75.77
C MET A 1 22.11 41.61 75.14
N LEU A 2 21.57 42.22 74.08
CA LEU A 2 20.41 41.68 73.32
C LEU A 2 20.93 40.80 72.17
N LYS A 3 20.59 39.55 72.21
CA LYS A 3 20.82 38.63 71.06
C LYS A 3 19.70 38.83 70.06
N LYS A 4 20.03 39.31 68.83
CA LYS A 4 19.13 39.37 67.72
C LYS A 4 19.16 38.00 66.99
N THR A 5 18.03 37.31 66.99
CA THR A 5 17.83 36.08 66.24
C THR A 5 17.37 36.45 64.86
N LEU A 6 18.16 36.09 63.85
CA LEU A 6 17.79 36.22 62.41
C LEU A 6 16.97 34.99 62.04
N ILE A 7 15.73 35.18 61.61
CA ILE A 7 14.91 34.14 61.02
C ILE A 7 15.11 34.25 59.50
N ALA A 8 15.75 33.25 58.92
CA ALA A 8 15.85 33.11 57.46
C ALA A 8 14.57 32.45 56.92
N ALA A 9 13.78 33.21 56.17
CA ALA A 9 12.61 32.67 55.44
C ALA A 9 13.08 32.04 54.18
N THR A 10 13.01 30.71 54.07
CA THR A 10 13.24 29.95 52.85
C THR A 10 11.97 30.00 52.01
N ALA A 11 11.98 30.77 50.92
CA ALA A 11 10.91 30.75 49.93
C ALA A 11 11.03 29.48 49.08
N VAL A 12 10.09 28.54 49.22
CA VAL A 12 9.95 27.38 48.33
C VAL A 12 9.21 27.85 47.09
N PHE A 13 9.92 27.98 45.99
CA PHE A 13 9.34 28.17 44.67
C PHE A 13 8.80 26.80 44.19
N SER A 14 7.50 26.60 44.30
CA SER A 14 6.81 25.49 43.64
C SER A 14 6.70 25.82 42.14
N LEU A 15 7.55 25.21 41.31
CA LEU A 15 7.30 25.17 39.88
C LEU A 15 6.04 24.30 39.67
N THR A 16 4.92 24.92 39.39
CA THR A 16 3.79 24.24 38.80
C THR A 16 4.17 23.97 37.33
N ALA A 17 4.59 22.73 37.01
CA ALA A 17 4.61 22.28 35.65
C ALA A 17 3.15 22.36 35.17
N GLY A 18 2.85 23.29 34.27
CA GLY A 18 1.60 23.25 33.50
C GLY A 18 1.56 21.96 32.68
N PRO A 19 0.37 21.47 32.33
CA PRO A 19 0.31 20.37 31.40
C PRO A 19 1.10 20.78 30.13
N ALA A 20 2.17 20.04 29.83
CA ALA A 20 2.79 20.12 28.53
C ALA A 20 1.67 19.73 27.54
N LEU A 21 1.26 20.65 26.66
CA LEU A 21 0.49 20.27 25.50
C LEU A 21 1.38 19.24 24.77
N ALA A 22 0.88 18.03 24.58
CA ALA A 22 1.55 17.07 23.72
C ALA A 22 1.71 17.77 22.35
N GLU A 23 2.92 17.84 21.83
CA GLU A 23 3.13 18.31 20.46
C GLU A 23 2.44 17.32 19.53
N ASP A 24 1.79 17.83 18.50
CA ASP A 24 1.22 16.99 17.46
C ASP A 24 2.35 16.17 16.80
N ILE A 25 2.08 14.92 16.51
CA ILE A 25 3.07 14.01 15.92
C ILE A 25 3.18 14.27 14.42
N ASP A 26 4.39 14.52 13.95
CA ASP A 26 4.68 14.75 12.53
C ASP A 26 4.83 13.42 11.76
N ILE A 27 3.85 13.10 10.93
CA ILE A 27 3.81 11.91 10.09
C ILE A 27 4.02 12.30 8.63
N VAL A 28 4.99 11.67 7.96
CA VAL A 28 5.17 11.81 6.51
C VAL A 28 4.96 10.47 5.84
N PHE A 29 4.11 10.44 4.82
CA PHE A 29 3.96 9.28 3.94
C PHE A 29 4.72 9.51 2.63
N VAL A 30 5.62 8.57 2.31
CA VAL A 30 6.39 8.55 1.06
C VAL A 30 5.76 7.55 0.10
N GLY A 31 5.03 8.03 -0.90
CA GLY A 31 4.40 7.19 -1.94
C GLY A 31 5.41 6.64 -2.95
N LYS A 32 5.00 5.66 -3.76
CA LYS A 32 5.84 5.07 -4.81
C LYS A 32 6.20 6.08 -5.91
N ASN A 33 5.21 6.83 -6.37
CA ASN A 33 5.34 7.87 -7.38
C ASN A 33 4.19 8.87 -7.31
N THR A 34 4.35 10.01 -7.94
CA THR A 34 3.26 10.98 -8.14
C THR A 34 2.33 10.54 -9.28
N GLY A 35 1.06 10.98 -9.22
CA GLY A 35 0.07 10.72 -10.27
C GLY A 35 -0.51 9.31 -10.30
N ASN A 36 -0.31 8.53 -9.25
CA ASN A 36 -0.98 7.26 -9.04
C ASN A 36 -2.19 7.49 -8.10
N PRO A 37 -3.44 7.38 -8.61
CA PRO A 37 -4.64 7.69 -7.83
C PRO A 37 -4.87 6.78 -6.61
N TYR A 38 -4.22 5.62 -6.56
CA TYR A 38 -4.21 4.76 -5.39
C TYR A 38 -3.79 5.53 -4.12
N PHE A 39 -2.73 6.34 -4.25
CA PHE A 39 -2.21 7.12 -3.13
C PHE A 39 -3.09 8.30 -2.75
N ASP A 40 -3.98 8.79 -3.62
CA ASP A 40 -4.95 9.81 -3.26
C ASP A 40 -5.96 9.28 -2.23
N SER A 41 -6.48 8.06 -2.44
CA SER A 41 -7.37 7.40 -1.49
C SER A 41 -6.65 7.05 -0.17
N LEU A 42 -5.42 6.54 -0.23
CA LEU A 42 -4.63 6.20 0.95
C LEU A 42 -4.31 7.45 1.79
N THR A 43 -3.87 8.53 1.15
CA THR A 43 -3.56 9.80 1.84
C THR A 43 -4.78 10.44 2.45
N GLN A 44 -5.98 10.29 1.85
CA GLN A 44 -7.21 10.76 2.45
C GLN A 44 -7.48 10.09 3.80
N GLY A 45 -7.16 8.79 3.94
CA GLY A 45 -7.24 8.09 5.23
C GLY A 45 -6.34 8.71 6.31
N PHE A 46 -5.11 9.08 5.97
CA PHE A 46 -4.22 9.80 6.89
C PHE A 46 -4.79 11.18 7.26
N VAL A 47 -5.26 11.94 6.27
CA VAL A 47 -5.81 13.30 6.49
C VAL A 47 -6.98 13.24 7.45
N ASP A 48 -7.97 12.38 7.17
CA ASP A 48 -9.19 12.28 7.98
C ASP A 48 -8.89 11.78 9.41
N ALA A 49 -7.92 10.88 9.57
CA ALA A 49 -7.47 10.44 10.87
C ALA A 49 -6.80 11.58 11.65
N CYS A 50 -5.86 12.31 11.04
CA CYS A 50 -5.17 13.43 11.68
C CYS A 50 -6.09 14.63 12.00
N GLU A 51 -7.26 14.74 11.38
CA GLU A 51 -8.30 15.70 11.81
C GLU A 51 -8.94 15.30 13.15
N GLN A 52 -8.86 14.03 13.56
CA GLN A 52 -9.49 13.48 14.76
C GLN A 52 -8.49 13.21 15.89
N ILE A 53 -7.24 12.98 15.55
CA ILE A 53 -6.16 12.68 16.51
C ILE A 53 -5.03 13.71 16.40
N ALA A 54 -4.16 13.78 17.41
CA ALA A 54 -3.11 14.80 17.47
C ALA A 54 -1.93 14.45 16.53
N CYS A 55 -2.09 14.64 15.21
CA CYS A 55 -1.03 14.51 14.22
C CYS A 55 -1.09 15.56 13.12
N ASN A 56 0.09 15.87 12.59
CA ASN A 56 0.28 16.59 11.34
C ASN A 56 0.67 15.58 10.27
N PHE A 57 0.09 15.70 9.09
CA PHE A 57 0.33 14.77 7.98
C PHE A 57 0.86 15.49 6.74
N GLU A 58 1.85 14.90 6.09
CA GLU A 58 2.37 15.33 4.79
C GLU A 58 2.56 14.14 3.85
N PHE A 59 2.16 14.30 2.60
CA PHE A 59 2.43 13.34 1.52
C PHE A 59 3.55 13.87 0.61
N VAL A 60 4.53 13.01 0.33
CA VAL A 60 5.58 13.26 -0.65
C VAL A 60 5.80 12.03 -1.52
N ALA A 61 6.18 12.22 -2.79
CA ALA A 61 6.49 11.10 -3.68
C ALA A 61 7.46 11.53 -4.79
N PRO A 62 8.30 10.61 -5.30
CA PRO A 62 9.11 10.85 -6.48
C PRO A 62 8.24 10.89 -7.76
N ALA A 63 8.82 11.33 -8.88
CA ALA A 63 8.13 11.33 -10.17
C ALA A 63 8.00 9.92 -10.78
N THR A 64 8.87 8.99 -10.40
CA THR A 64 8.93 7.62 -10.93
C THR A 64 9.03 6.60 -9.80
N ALA A 65 8.56 5.38 -10.04
CA ALA A 65 8.63 4.27 -9.10
C ALA A 65 9.96 3.47 -9.19
N GLU A 66 11.07 4.13 -9.55
CA GLU A 66 12.38 3.50 -9.59
C GLU A 66 12.89 3.17 -8.17
N ALA A 67 13.66 2.09 -8.03
CA ALA A 67 14.11 1.52 -6.75
C ALA A 67 14.74 2.53 -5.78
N THR A 68 15.51 3.51 -6.29
CA THR A 68 16.23 4.51 -5.47
C THR A 68 15.56 5.87 -5.42
N SER A 69 14.45 6.06 -6.16
CA SER A 69 13.81 7.38 -6.33
C SER A 69 13.31 7.99 -5.02
N GLN A 70 12.98 7.15 -4.03
CA GLN A 70 12.46 7.57 -2.73
C GLN A 70 13.56 8.06 -1.76
N ILE A 71 14.83 7.71 -1.98
CA ILE A 71 15.93 8.02 -1.05
C ILE A 71 16.02 9.52 -0.70
N PRO A 72 16.02 10.46 -1.66
CA PRO A 72 16.12 11.89 -1.33
C PRO A 72 14.94 12.41 -0.51
N PHE A 73 13.75 11.82 -0.69
CA PHE A 73 12.55 12.19 0.07
C PHE A 73 12.66 11.73 1.52
N ILE A 74 13.15 10.51 1.77
CA ILE A 74 13.39 9.98 3.11
C ILE A 74 14.48 10.79 3.83
N GLU A 75 15.61 11.06 3.14
CA GLU A 75 16.70 11.86 3.71
C GLU A 75 16.25 13.27 4.11
N ALA A 76 15.36 13.90 3.33
CA ALA A 76 14.80 15.19 3.66
C ALA A 76 13.96 15.14 4.95
N GLN A 77 13.19 14.07 5.17
CA GLN A 77 12.39 13.91 6.38
C GLN A 77 13.26 13.61 7.62
N ILE A 78 14.31 12.82 7.43
CA ILE A 78 15.32 12.58 8.49
C ILE A 78 15.95 13.91 8.93
N GLN A 79 16.32 14.78 7.97
CA GLN A 79 16.89 16.11 8.28
C GLN A 79 15.91 17.05 8.99
N ARG A 80 14.62 16.92 8.71
CA ARG A 80 13.54 17.68 9.37
C ARG A 80 13.28 17.19 10.80
N GLY A 81 13.64 15.93 11.09
CA GLY A 81 13.40 15.31 12.38
C GLY A 81 11.93 15.02 12.63
N VAL A 82 11.21 14.51 11.61
CA VAL A 82 9.82 14.04 11.74
C VAL A 82 9.73 12.88 12.73
N ASP A 83 8.55 12.62 13.28
CA ASP A 83 8.36 11.55 14.25
C ASP A 83 8.20 10.18 13.58
N VAL A 84 7.51 10.14 12.44
CA VAL A 84 7.17 8.90 11.74
C VAL A 84 7.35 9.08 10.24
N ILE A 85 8.05 8.13 9.61
CA ILE A 85 8.09 7.95 8.16
C ILE A 85 7.29 6.69 7.83
N ALA A 86 6.13 6.88 7.22
CA ALA A 86 5.37 5.83 6.58
C ALA A 86 5.74 5.78 5.09
N ILE A 87 5.89 4.60 4.49
CA ILE A 87 6.36 4.47 3.10
C ILE A 87 5.76 3.27 2.40
N SER A 88 5.35 3.45 1.13
CA SER A 88 5.11 2.34 0.20
C SER A 88 6.40 2.10 -0.60
N PRO A 89 7.19 1.04 -0.30
CA PRO A 89 8.55 0.92 -0.81
C PRO A 89 8.60 0.53 -2.29
N ASN A 90 9.52 1.16 -3.05
CA ASN A 90 9.80 0.83 -4.45
C ASN A 90 10.81 -0.33 -4.62
N SER A 91 11.51 -0.70 -3.57
CA SER A 91 12.50 -1.77 -3.58
C SER A 91 12.62 -2.39 -2.20
N PRO A 92 12.84 -3.72 -2.09
CA PRO A 92 13.08 -4.35 -0.80
C PRO A 92 14.45 -4.01 -0.20
N ASP A 93 15.45 -3.63 -1.04
CA ASP A 93 16.85 -3.49 -0.64
C ASP A 93 17.39 -2.06 -0.71
N ALA A 94 16.95 -1.27 -1.69
CA ALA A 94 17.56 0.04 -2.00
C ALA A 94 17.41 1.06 -0.87
N LEU A 95 16.42 0.88 0.01
CA LEU A 95 16.09 1.81 1.10
C LEU A 95 16.75 1.46 2.43
N ASN A 96 17.46 0.34 2.53
CA ASN A 96 18.01 -0.20 3.78
C ASN A 96 18.82 0.83 4.57
N GLN A 97 19.73 1.54 3.90
CA GLN A 97 20.63 2.49 4.56
C GLN A 97 19.87 3.71 5.12
N VAL A 98 18.89 4.22 4.41
CA VAL A 98 18.12 5.39 4.87
C VAL A 98 17.12 5.02 5.97
N PHE A 99 16.59 3.77 5.97
CA PHE A 99 15.79 3.25 7.07
C PHE A 99 16.61 3.11 8.36
N ASP A 100 17.81 2.52 8.27
CA ASP A 100 18.73 2.45 9.41
C ASP A 100 19.03 3.85 9.96
N SER A 101 19.32 4.81 9.08
CA SER A 101 19.63 6.20 9.47
C SER A 101 18.44 6.91 10.14
N ALA A 102 17.20 6.65 9.70
CA ALA A 102 16.00 7.19 10.31
C ALA A 102 15.81 6.63 11.73
N ARG A 103 15.90 5.30 11.86
CA ARG A 103 15.73 4.62 13.16
C ARG A 103 16.82 4.95 14.17
N GLU A 104 18.07 5.15 13.73
CA GLU A 104 19.16 5.64 14.60
C GLU A 104 18.88 7.03 15.19
N GLN A 105 18.05 7.84 14.54
CA GLN A 105 17.60 9.14 15.04
C GLN A 105 16.29 9.07 15.84
N GLY A 106 15.76 7.86 16.07
CA GLY A 106 14.53 7.65 16.85
C GLY A 106 13.25 7.96 16.07
N ILE A 107 13.34 8.02 14.72
CA ILE A 107 12.18 8.12 13.84
C ILE A 107 11.58 6.72 13.67
N ILE A 108 10.28 6.60 13.84
CA ILE A 108 9.55 5.36 13.58
C ILE A 108 9.46 5.16 12.06
N VAL A 109 9.84 3.99 11.57
CA VAL A 109 9.75 3.61 10.15
C VAL A 109 8.68 2.55 9.98
N MET A 110 7.62 2.89 9.24
CA MET A 110 6.51 2.00 8.93
C MET A 110 6.41 1.79 7.42
N THR A 111 6.33 0.54 6.98
CA THR A 111 5.94 0.28 5.59
C THR A 111 4.42 0.15 5.49
N VAL A 112 3.83 0.65 4.41
CA VAL A 112 2.39 0.68 4.15
C VAL A 112 2.14 0.25 2.71
N ASN A 113 1.14 -0.57 2.48
CA ASN A 113 0.76 -1.12 1.17
C ASN A 113 1.73 -2.17 0.61
N GLY A 114 2.98 -2.16 0.97
CA GLY A 114 4.00 -3.12 0.61
C GLY A 114 5.02 -3.26 1.72
N ASP A 115 5.88 -4.26 1.64
CA ASP A 115 6.94 -4.50 2.63
C ASP A 115 8.32 -4.66 1.98
N ILE A 116 9.37 -4.57 2.78
CA ILE A 116 10.77 -4.79 2.40
C ILE A 116 11.17 -6.25 2.67
N THR A 117 10.54 -7.18 1.98
CA THR A 117 10.71 -8.62 2.17
C THR A 117 12.20 -9.03 2.21
N GLY A 118 12.59 -9.73 3.28
CA GLY A 118 13.97 -10.11 3.55
C GLY A 118 14.79 -9.08 4.33
N ASN A 119 14.23 -7.91 4.62
CA ASN A 119 14.84 -6.82 5.39
C ASN A 119 13.90 -6.26 6.47
N GLU A 120 12.97 -7.06 6.96
CA GLU A 120 11.87 -6.64 7.87
C GLU A 120 12.39 -6.08 9.20
N ASP A 121 13.62 -6.40 9.59
CA ASP A 121 14.31 -5.88 10.77
C ASP A 121 14.69 -4.38 10.66
N ARG A 122 14.62 -3.80 9.46
CA ARG A 122 14.94 -2.39 9.21
C ARG A 122 13.75 -1.44 9.31
N ARG A 123 12.56 -1.96 9.50
CA ARG A 123 11.35 -1.19 9.83
C ARG A 123 10.81 -1.56 11.20
N ASP A 124 9.98 -0.73 11.77
CA ASP A 124 9.34 -1.02 13.04
C ASP A 124 8.08 -1.86 12.83
N LEU A 125 7.28 -1.57 11.80
CA LEU A 125 6.03 -2.23 11.51
C LEU A 125 5.67 -2.15 10.02
N THR A 126 4.87 -3.12 9.52
CA THR A 126 4.23 -3.03 8.21
C THR A 126 2.71 -3.09 8.32
N ILE A 127 2.03 -2.27 7.51
CA ILE A 127 0.59 -2.33 7.30
C ILE A 127 0.35 -2.82 5.89
N LEU A 128 -0.22 -4.00 5.77
CA LEU A 128 -0.59 -4.62 4.51
C LEU A 128 -2.10 -4.52 4.32
N PRO A 129 -2.58 -4.26 3.10
CA PRO A 129 -4.01 -4.14 2.86
C PRO A 129 -4.78 -5.43 3.07
N THR A 130 -4.12 -6.58 2.87
CA THR A 130 -4.71 -7.92 3.00
C THR A 130 -3.64 -8.98 3.23
N ASP A 131 -4.04 -10.23 3.34
CA ASP A 131 -3.14 -11.38 3.39
C ASP A 131 -2.49 -11.60 2.00
N PHE A 132 -1.26 -11.14 1.83
CA PHE A 132 -0.52 -11.21 0.58
C PHE A 132 -0.31 -12.62 0.06
N THR A 133 -0.32 -13.63 0.95
CA THR A 133 -0.14 -15.03 0.55
C THR A 133 -1.28 -15.57 -0.30
N LYS A 134 -2.43 -14.89 -0.31
CA LYS A 134 -3.62 -15.29 -1.08
C LYS A 134 -3.78 -14.52 -2.39
N VAL A 135 -3.23 -13.30 -2.50
CA VAL A 135 -3.47 -12.41 -3.63
C VAL A 135 -3.14 -13.06 -4.97
N GLY A 136 -2.00 -13.77 -5.07
CA GLY A 136 -1.61 -14.46 -6.29
C GLY A 136 -2.63 -15.50 -6.75
N ALA A 137 -3.08 -16.36 -5.84
CA ALA A 137 -4.08 -17.38 -6.11
C ALA A 137 -5.46 -16.76 -6.46
N ASP A 138 -5.88 -15.73 -5.73
CA ASP A 138 -7.14 -15.03 -5.99
C ASP A 138 -7.15 -14.37 -7.37
N GLN A 139 -6.03 -13.79 -7.83
CA GLN A 139 -5.93 -13.19 -9.16
C GLN A 139 -5.93 -14.24 -10.28
N VAL A 140 -5.28 -15.39 -10.08
CA VAL A 140 -5.32 -16.52 -11.04
C VAL A 140 -6.74 -17.10 -11.11
N GLU A 141 -7.40 -17.25 -9.97
CA GLU A 141 -8.81 -17.71 -9.92
C GLU A 141 -9.73 -16.74 -10.67
N MET A 142 -9.54 -15.43 -10.46
CA MET A 142 -10.36 -14.42 -11.11
C MET A 142 -10.20 -14.50 -12.64
N VAL A 143 -9.00 -14.43 -13.20
CA VAL A 143 -8.80 -14.52 -14.65
C VAL A 143 -9.27 -15.87 -15.18
N GLY A 144 -9.00 -16.97 -14.45
CA GLY A 144 -9.44 -18.32 -14.84
C GLY A 144 -10.95 -18.42 -14.99
N SER A 145 -11.71 -17.87 -14.04
CA SER A 145 -13.17 -17.84 -14.09
C SER A 145 -13.72 -17.07 -15.28
N LEU A 146 -13.05 -15.98 -15.68
CA LEU A 146 -13.44 -15.13 -16.81
C LEU A 146 -13.18 -15.78 -18.17
N ILE A 147 -12.11 -16.60 -18.29
CA ILE A 147 -11.71 -17.23 -19.56
C ILE A 147 -12.10 -18.72 -19.66
N GLY A 148 -12.78 -19.27 -18.64
CA GLY A 148 -13.17 -20.69 -18.59
C GLY A 148 -12.03 -21.65 -18.28
N TYR A 149 -10.98 -21.19 -17.58
CA TYR A 149 -9.80 -21.94 -17.14
C TYR A 149 -8.98 -22.55 -18.28
N GLU A 150 -8.97 -21.93 -19.46
CA GLU A 150 -8.15 -22.37 -20.61
C GLU A 150 -7.67 -21.20 -21.47
N GLY A 151 -6.47 -21.34 -22.03
CA GLY A 151 -5.87 -20.40 -22.97
C GLY A 151 -4.71 -19.60 -22.40
N GLN A 152 -4.22 -18.69 -23.25
CA GLN A 152 -3.06 -17.86 -22.92
C GLN A 152 -3.46 -16.69 -22.03
N ILE A 153 -2.66 -16.46 -20.99
CA ILE A 153 -2.78 -15.30 -20.11
C ILE A 153 -1.45 -14.56 -20.04
N ALA A 154 -1.49 -13.27 -19.70
CA ALA A 154 -0.31 -12.46 -19.45
C ALA A 154 -0.47 -11.65 -18.14
N ILE A 155 0.64 -11.19 -17.59
CA ILE A 155 0.67 -10.27 -16.45
C ILE A 155 1.23 -8.93 -16.93
N LEU A 156 0.52 -7.83 -16.60
CA LEU A 156 0.99 -6.45 -16.80
C LEU A 156 1.21 -5.82 -15.42
N SER A 157 2.46 -5.83 -14.96
CA SER A 157 2.86 -5.37 -13.63
C SER A 157 3.40 -3.95 -13.63
N ALA A 158 3.75 -3.42 -12.44
CA ALA A 158 4.36 -2.11 -12.25
C ALA A 158 5.85 -2.12 -12.65
N THR A 159 6.76 -2.22 -11.69
CA THR A 159 8.21 -2.25 -11.94
C THR A 159 8.80 -3.63 -11.64
N THR A 160 9.99 -3.91 -12.16
CA THR A 160 10.71 -5.16 -11.88
C THR A 160 11.17 -5.29 -10.43
N GLU A 161 11.23 -4.18 -9.70
CA GLU A 161 11.71 -4.13 -8.31
C GLU A 161 10.59 -4.03 -7.28
N ALA A 162 9.32 -3.84 -7.71
CA ALA A 162 8.18 -3.66 -6.81
C ALA A 162 7.97 -4.91 -5.92
N PRO A 163 8.19 -4.81 -4.59
CA PRO A 163 8.24 -5.99 -3.72
C PRO A 163 6.89 -6.67 -3.57
N ASP A 164 5.81 -5.91 -3.48
CA ASP A 164 4.44 -6.36 -3.37
C ASP A 164 3.97 -7.12 -4.62
N GLN A 165 4.08 -6.49 -5.81
CA GLN A 165 3.69 -7.16 -7.05
C GLN A 165 4.54 -8.39 -7.34
N ASN A 166 5.84 -8.35 -7.08
CA ASN A 166 6.71 -9.52 -7.28
C ASN A 166 6.30 -10.69 -6.38
N PHE A 167 5.93 -10.42 -5.12
CA PHE A 167 5.43 -11.45 -4.20
C PHE A 167 4.13 -12.08 -4.73
N TRP A 168 3.19 -11.26 -5.24
CA TRP A 168 1.95 -11.78 -5.82
C TRP A 168 2.17 -12.54 -7.12
N ILE A 169 3.10 -12.10 -7.99
CA ILE A 169 3.46 -12.79 -9.23
C ILE A 169 4.09 -14.16 -8.93
N GLU A 170 4.92 -14.26 -7.88
CA GLU A 170 5.42 -15.56 -7.42
C GLU A 170 4.27 -16.49 -7.03
N GLY A 171 3.32 -16.01 -6.22
CA GLY A 171 2.11 -16.74 -5.86
C GLY A 171 1.23 -17.13 -7.06
N MET A 172 1.13 -16.26 -8.09
CA MET A 172 0.44 -16.60 -9.34
C MET A 172 1.13 -17.75 -10.06
N ASN A 173 2.46 -17.69 -10.18
CA ASN A 173 3.26 -18.76 -10.82
C ASN A 173 3.13 -20.07 -10.06
N GLU A 174 3.21 -20.06 -8.74
CA GLU A 174 3.03 -21.24 -7.90
C GLU A 174 1.64 -21.85 -8.06
N THR A 175 0.59 -21.03 -8.10
CA THR A 175 -0.80 -21.45 -8.29
C THR A 175 -0.98 -22.12 -9.64
N LEU A 176 -0.50 -21.49 -10.72
CA LEU A 176 -0.58 -22.06 -12.08
C LEU A 176 0.20 -23.37 -12.22
N ALA A 177 1.33 -23.51 -11.52
CA ALA A 177 2.19 -24.70 -11.62
C ALA A 177 1.68 -25.88 -10.79
N ASN A 178 1.05 -25.64 -9.66
CA ASN A 178 0.75 -26.67 -8.66
C ASN A 178 -0.71 -27.11 -8.59
N ASP A 179 -1.65 -26.31 -9.10
CA ASP A 179 -3.07 -26.68 -9.10
C ASP A 179 -3.52 -27.13 -10.48
N SER A 180 -3.95 -28.39 -10.58
CA SER A 180 -4.42 -29.01 -11.84
C SER A 180 -5.64 -28.31 -12.47
N LYS A 181 -6.37 -27.50 -11.71
CA LYS A 181 -7.48 -26.67 -12.19
C LYS A 181 -7.03 -25.74 -13.32
N TYR A 182 -5.80 -25.23 -13.23
CA TYR A 182 -5.27 -24.26 -14.18
C TYR A 182 -4.36 -24.90 -15.26
N SER A 183 -4.31 -26.22 -15.36
CA SER A 183 -3.42 -26.96 -16.28
C SER A 183 -3.60 -26.63 -17.76
N ASN A 184 -4.73 -26.05 -18.16
CA ASN A 184 -5.00 -25.61 -19.52
C ASN A 184 -4.78 -24.10 -19.73
N MET A 185 -4.30 -23.39 -18.69
CA MET A 185 -3.92 -21.98 -18.76
C MET A 185 -2.40 -21.88 -18.93
N GLU A 186 -1.95 -21.00 -19.81
CA GLU A 186 -0.53 -20.77 -20.09
C GLU A 186 -0.18 -19.29 -19.83
N LEU A 187 0.70 -19.03 -18.85
CA LEU A 187 1.27 -17.70 -18.67
C LEU A 187 2.36 -17.48 -19.73
N VAL A 188 2.06 -16.68 -20.75
CA VAL A 188 2.96 -16.45 -21.89
C VAL A 188 3.93 -15.32 -21.72
N ALA A 189 3.62 -14.32 -20.85
CA ALA A 189 4.49 -13.20 -20.58
C ALA A 189 4.13 -12.49 -19.27
N THR A 190 5.17 -11.88 -18.64
CA THR A 190 5.03 -10.82 -17.65
C THR A 190 5.73 -9.58 -18.18
N VAL A 191 5.01 -8.46 -18.27
CA VAL A 191 5.51 -7.15 -18.75
C VAL A 191 5.32 -6.08 -17.69
N TYR A 192 6.05 -4.95 -17.82
CA TYR A 192 6.15 -3.95 -16.77
C TYR A 192 5.87 -2.55 -17.31
N GLY A 193 4.78 -1.95 -16.82
CA GLY A 193 4.33 -0.61 -17.22
C GLY A 193 4.91 0.54 -16.40
N ASP A 194 5.79 0.26 -15.41
CA ASP A 194 6.43 1.21 -14.49
C ASP A 194 5.45 2.13 -13.72
N ASP A 195 4.21 1.66 -13.52
CA ASP A 195 3.10 2.48 -12.99
C ASP A 195 2.88 3.78 -13.77
N GLN A 196 3.13 3.74 -15.09
CA GLN A 196 2.92 4.85 -16.01
C GLN A 196 1.85 4.46 -17.04
N PRO A 197 0.78 5.27 -17.22
CA PRO A 197 -0.32 4.94 -18.13
C PRO A 197 0.13 4.70 -19.56
N GLU A 198 1.04 5.55 -20.10
CA GLU A 198 1.52 5.47 -21.47
C GLU A 198 2.37 4.22 -21.70
N LYS A 199 3.22 3.84 -20.73
CA LYS A 199 4.02 2.63 -20.83
C LYS A 199 3.15 1.40 -20.66
N SER A 200 2.22 1.38 -19.71
CA SER A 200 1.26 0.29 -19.52
C SER A 200 0.41 0.06 -20.77
N THR A 201 -0.03 1.14 -21.45
CA THR A 201 -0.71 1.07 -22.75
C THR A 201 0.18 0.44 -23.82
N THR A 202 1.46 0.86 -23.90
CA THR A 202 2.42 0.33 -24.87
C THR A 202 2.67 -1.17 -24.66
N GLU A 203 2.84 -1.59 -23.41
CA GLU A 203 3.04 -3.00 -23.04
C GLU A 203 1.79 -3.84 -23.36
N MET A 204 0.59 -3.33 -23.05
CA MET A 204 -0.65 -4.02 -23.41
C MET A 204 -0.81 -4.19 -24.93
N GLU A 205 -0.49 -3.14 -25.70
CA GLU A 205 -0.50 -3.21 -27.17
C GLU A 205 0.52 -4.23 -27.71
N ALA A 206 1.70 -4.30 -27.08
CA ALA A 206 2.74 -5.28 -27.42
C ALA A 206 2.31 -6.71 -27.10
N LEU A 207 1.64 -6.94 -25.96
CA LEU A 207 1.06 -8.24 -25.61
C LEU A 207 0.08 -8.72 -26.69
N LEU A 208 -0.86 -7.87 -27.10
CA LEU A 208 -1.85 -8.21 -28.14
C LEU A 208 -1.22 -8.47 -29.50
N ALA A 209 -0.13 -7.79 -29.83
CA ALA A 209 0.59 -8.00 -31.10
C ALA A 209 1.42 -9.28 -31.12
N ASN A 210 2.06 -9.63 -29.99
CA ASN A 210 2.93 -10.78 -29.87
C ASN A 210 2.20 -12.09 -29.59
N TYR A 211 1.02 -12.00 -28.93
CA TYR A 211 0.22 -13.16 -28.50
C TYR A 211 -1.21 -13.03 -29.04
N PRO A 212 -1.46 -13.34 -30.32
CA PRO A 212 -2.77 -13.16 -30.95
C PRO A 212 -3.87 -14.07 -30.38
N ASP A 213 -3.49 -15.14 -29.66
CA ASP A 213 -4.40 -16.07 -28.98
C ASP A 213 -4.58 -15.74 -27.48
N LEU A 214 -4.10 -14.57 -27.03
CA LEU A 214 -4.25 -14.12 -25.63
C LEU A 214 -5.72 -14.06 -25.23
N LYS A 215 -6.06 -14.66 -24.09
CA LYS A 215 -7.44 -14.73 -23.55
C LYS A 215 -7.64 -13.84 -22.33
N GLY A 216 -6.59 -13.64 -21.52
CA GLY A 216 -6.70 -12.88 -20.29
C GLY A 216 -5.44 -12.10 -19.96
N VAL A 217 -5.62 -10.96 -19.29
CA VAL A 217 -4.54 -10.16 -18.71
C VAL A 217 -4.87 -9.92 -17.24
N ILE A 218 -3.90 -10.25 -16.38
CA ILE A 218 -3.91 -9.87 -14.97
C ILE A 218 -3.03 -8.63 -14.82
N ALA A 219 -3.59 -7.53 -14.33
CA ALA A 219 -2.80 -6.34 -14.00
C ALA A 219 -2.86 -6.08 -12.47
N PRO A 220 -1.85 -6.54 -11.70
CA PRO A 220 -1.81 -6.34 -10.25
C PRO A 220 -1.37 -4.91 -9.88
N THR A 221 -1.85 -3.91 -10.61
CA THR A 221 -1.59 -2.48 -10.40
C THR A 221 -2.75 -1.65 -10.93
N THR A 222 -3.17 -0.64 -10.19
CA THR A 222 -4.32 0.22 -10.54
C THR A 222 -4.09 0.97 -11.85
N VAL A 223 -2.88 1.43 -12.10
CA VAL A 223 -2.49 2.08 -13.36
C VAL A 223 -2.52 1.10 -14.53
N GLY A 224 -1.99 -0.11 -14.33
CA GLY A 224 -1.92 -1.14 -15.38
C GLY A 224 -3.29 -1.65 -15.81
N ILE A 225 -4.20 -1.91 -14.86
CA ILE A 225 -5.54 -2.41 -15.19
C ILE A 225 -6.36 -1.37 -15.95
N ALA A 226 -6.30 -0.10 -15.54
CA ALA A 226 -7.00 0.98 -16.23
C ALA A 226 -6.49 1.16 -17.67
N ALA A 227 -5.16 1.13 -17.86
CA ALA A 227 -4.54 1.20 -19.18
C ALA A 227 -4.92 -0.01 -20.06
N ALA A 228 -4.88 -1.23 -19.52
CA ALA A 228 -5.27 -2.44 -20.23
C ALA A 228 -6.76 -2.42 -20.64
N ALA A 229 -7.64 -2.00 -19.72
CA ALA A 229 -9.07 -1.84 -19.98
C ALA A 229 -9.33 -0.82 -21.10
N GLN A 230 -8.62 0.32 -21.07
CA GLN A 230 -8.73 1.35 -22.12
C GLN A 230 -8.31 0.83 -23.50
N VAL A 231 -7.26 0.00 -23.57
CA VAL A 231 -6.83 -0.62 -24.84
C VAL A 231 -7.88 -1.60 -25.35
N VAL A 232 -8.39 -2.49 -24.49
CA VAL A 232 -9.44 -3.47 -24.84
C VAL A 232 -10.72 -2.77 -25.30
N GLN A 233 -11.15 -1.71 -24.58
CA GLN A 233 -12.32 -0.90 -24.95
C GLN A 233 -12.14 -0.24 -26.32
N SER A 234 -11.03 0.46 -26.53
CA SER A 234 -10.77 1.20 -27.78
C SER A 234 -10.64 0.30 -29.00
N ARG A 235 -10.19 -0.94 -28.82
CA ARG A 235 -10.12 -1.96 -29.87
C ARG A 235 -11.43 -2.75 -30.07
N GLY A 236 -12.37 -2.66 -29.12
CA GLY A 236 -13.63 -3.41 -29.15
C GLY A 236 -13.45 -4.92 -29.06
N ILE A 237 -12.50 -5.40 -28.25
CA ILE A 237 -12.10 -6.82 -28.14
C ILE A 237 -12.41 -7.45 -26.77
N ALA A 238 -13.29 -6.86 -25.97
CA ALA A 238 -13.66 -7.34 -24.61
C ALA A 238 -14.18 -8.81 -24.63
N ASP A 239 -14.79 -9.25 -25.72
CA ASP A 239 -15.22 -10.64 -25.89
C ASP A 239 -14.07 -11.62 -26.18
N GLN A 240 -12.89 -11.12 -26.57
CA GLN A 240 -11.73 -11.92 -26.95
C GLN A 240 -10.68 -11.97 -25.85
N VAL A 241 -10.43 -10.83 -25.18
CA VAL A 241 -9.41 -10.69 -24.15
C VAL A 241 -10.05 -10.10 -22.89
N LYS A 242 -10.03 -10.87 -21.81
CA LYS A 242 -10.52 -10.46 -20.50
C LYS A 242 -9.42 -9.73 -19.73
N VAL A 243 -9.74 -8.57 -19.15
CA VAL A 243 -8.86 -7.81 -18.29
C VAL A 243 -9.38 -7.91 -16.86
N THR A 244 -8.49 -8.24 -15.93
CA THR A 244 -8.76 -8.22 -14.48
C THR A 244 -7.49 -7.83 -13.73
N GLY A 245 -7.55 -7.73 -12.42
CA GLY A 245 -6.41 -7.36 -11.60
C GLY A 245 -6.83 -6.57 -10.37
N LEU A 246 -5.96 -5.66 -9.94
CA LEU A 246 -6.19 -4.77 -8.80
C LEU A 246 -6.50 -3.36 -9.32
N GLY A 247 -7.74 -2.91 -9.16
CA GLY A 247 -8.23 -1.64 -9.73
C GLY A 247 -8.99 -0.79 -8.73
N LEU A 248 -8.94 0.54 -8.90
CA LEU A 248 -9.77 1.46 -8.12
C LEU A 248 -11.20 1.48 -8.68
N PRO A 249 -12.22 1.32 -7.84
CA PRO A 249 -13.61 1.40 -8.27
C PRO A 249 -13.96 2.69 -9.03
N SER A 250 -13.42 3.83 -8.61
CA SER A 250 -13.62 5.12 -9.27
C SER A 250 -13.09 5.15 -10.71
N GLU A 251 -11.94 4.51 -10.99
CA GLU A 251 -11.35 4.45 -12.33
C GLU A 251 -11.97 3.36 -13.20
N MET A 252 -12.36 2.25 -12.57
CA MET A 252 -12.84 1.07 -13.30
C MET A 252 -14.35 1.06 -13.56
N ARG A 253 -15.11 1.95 -12.93
CA ARG A 253 -16.58 2.00 -12.97
C ARG A 253 -17.14 2.03 -14.38
N ASP A 254 -16.62 2.88 -15.25
CA ASP A 254 -17.12 3.00 -16.62
C ASP A 254 -16.83 1.75 -17.45
N PHE A 255 -15.69 1.09 -17.26
CA PHE A 255 -15.35 -0.17 -17.92
C PHE A 255 -16.20 -1.35 -17.45
N ILE A 256 -16.64 -1.35 -16.19
CA ILE A 256 -17.61 -2.32 -15.68
C ILE A 256 -18.99 -2.08 -16.29
N LYS A 257 -19.45 -0.82 -16.32
CA LYS A 257 -20.79 -0.47 -16.80
C LYS A 257 -20.98 -0.72 -18.29
N ASP A 258 -19.96 -0.57 -19.09
CA ASP A 258 -20.02 -0.84 -20.53
C ASP A 258 -19.65 -2.29 -20.92
N GLY A 259 -19.25 -3.10 -19.93
CA GLY A 259 -18.91 -4.51 -20.12
C GLY A 259 -17.51 -4.77 -20.67
N THR A 260 -16.65 -3.76 -20.73
CA THR A 260 -15.23 -3.92 -21.13
C THR A 260 -14.49 -4.79 -20.10
N VAL A 261 -14.77 -4.58 -18.81
CA VAL A 261 -14.26 -5.38 -17.69
C VAL A 261 -15.43 -6.01 -16.95
N GLU A 262 -15.42 -7.33 -16.74
CA GLU A 262 -16.50 -8.02 -16.04
C GLU A 262 -16.35 -7.97 -14.53
N ALA A 263 -15.11 -8.13 -14.03
CA ALA A 263 -14.79 -8.07 -12.62
C ALA A 263 -13.31 -7.78 -12.38
N PHE A 264 -13.01 -7.16 -11.26
CA PHE A 264 -11.67 -6.93 -10.74
C PHE A 264 -11.69 -6.95 -9.21
N GLN A 265 -10.55 -6.84 -8.58
CA GLN A 265 -10.44 -6.90 -7.13
C GLN A 265 -9.63 -5.72 -6.59
N LEU A 266 -9.85 -5.40 -5.31
CA LEU A 266 -8.98 -4.52 -4.53
C LEU A 266 -9.37 -4.65 -3.04
N TRP A 267 -8.72 -3.90 -2.23
CA TRP A 267 -9.02 -3.56 -0.83
C TRP A 267 -9.36 -2.07 -0.72
N SER A 268 -9.52 -1.57 0.50
CA SER A 268 -9.69 -0.13 0.74
C SER A 268 -8.33 0.54 1.03
N PRO A 269 -7.75 1.33 0.12
CA PRO A 269 -6.53 2.08 0.40
C PRO A 269 -6.72 3.10 1.52
N TYR A 270 -7.92 3.67 1.63
CA TYR A 270 -8.29 4.58 2.72
C TYR A 270 -8.04 3.96 4.10
N ASN A 271 -8.44 2.70 4.30
CA ASN A 271 -8.26 2.00 5.56
C ASN A 271 -6.78 1.81 5.95
N GLU A 272 -5.89 1.70 4.97
CA GLU A 272 -4.45 1.63 5.23
C GLU A 272 -3.92 2.95 5.82
N GLY A 273 -4.28 4.07 5.20
CA GLY A 273 -3.89 5.40 5.69
C GLY A 273 -4.50 5.73 7.05
N TRP A 274 -5.79 5.41 7.22
CA TRP A 274 -6.49 5.57 8.50
C TRP A 274 -5.82 4.80 9.63
N LEU A 275 -5.56 3.51 9.42
CA LEU A 275 -4.87 2.67 10.39
C LEU A 275 -3.45 3.17 10.66
N ALA A 276 -2.71 3.55 9.62
CA ALA A 276 -1.33 3.98 9.73
C ALA A 276 -1.19 5.25 10.59
N ALA A 277 -2.11 6.22 10.44
CA ALA A 277 -2.12 7.42 11.27
C ALA A 277 -2.38 7.11 12.74
N HIS A 278 -3.43 6.33 13.05
CA HIS A 278 -3.74 5.91 14.41
C HIS A 278 -2.56 5.18 15.08
N LEU A 279 -2.03 4.19 14.37
CA LEU A 279 -0.93 3.38 14.89
C LEU A 279 0.36 4.18 15.08
N ALA A 280 0.66 5.13 14.17
CA ALA A 280 1.81 6.03 14.30
C ALA A 280 1.74 6.85 15.60
N VAL A 281 0.57 7.41 15.92
CA VAL A 281 0.34 8.17 17.14
C VAL A 281 0.48 7.28 18.38
N ASP A 282 -0.17 6.13 18.40
CA ASP A 282 -0.17 5.20 19.53
C ASP A 282 1.22 4.63 19.81
N LEU A 283 1.98 4.28 18.77
CA LEU A 283 3.37 3.81 18.89
C LEU A 283 4.27 4.91 19.44
N LYS A 284 4.15 6.15 18.96
CA LYS A 284 4.96 7.28 19.41
C LYS A 284 4.64 7.66 20.84
N ALA A 285 3.37 7.59 21.23
CA ALA A 285 2.92 7.83 22.62
C ALA A 285 3.31 6.68 23.57
N GLY A 286 3.69 5.51 23.05
CA GLY A 286 3.95 4.30 23.83
C GLY A 286 2.66 3.64 24.37
N GLU A 287 1.51 3.95 23.79
CA GLU A 287 0.21 3.37 24.15
C GLU A 287 0.05 1.97 23.54
N VAL A 288 0.65 1.73 22.37
CA VAL A 288 0.74 0.42 21.73
C VAL A 288 2.19 -0.04 21.70
N MET A 289 2.43 -1.27 22.13
CA MET A 289 3.75 -1.90 22.05
C MET A 289 3.89 -2.55 20.66
N ASN A 290 5.01 -2.29 19.99
CA ASN A 290 5.33 -2.95 18.72
C ASN A 290 5.80 -4.40 18.96
N GLU A 291 4.91 -5.24 19.44
CA GLU A 291 5.19 -6.65 19.78
C GLU A 291 4.12 -7.56 19.18
N VAL A 292 4.53 -8.69 18.64
CA VAL A 292 3.63 -9.72 18.11
C VAL A 292 2.60 -10.16 19.16
N GLY A 293 1.34 -10.19 18.75
CA GLY A 293 0.20 -10.52 19.61
C GLY A 293 -0.40 -9.33 20.34
N THR A 294 0.17 -8.13 20.25
CA THR A 294 -0.46 -6.90 20.77
C THR A 294 -1.75 -6.65 20.00
N THR A 295 -2.82 -6.33 20.74
CA THR A 295 -4.12 -5.94 20.18
C THR A 295 -4.48 -4.54 20.63
N PHE A 296 -5.12 -3.79 19.74
CA PHE A 296 -5.62 -2.43 19.98
C PHE A 296 -6.86 -2.17 19.15
N ASP A 297 -7.69 -1.22 19.58
CA ASP A 297 -8.92 -0.87 18.85
C ASP A 297 -8.68 0.38 18.01
N VAL A 298 -9.03 0.30 16.72
CA VAL A 298 -8.99 1.42 15.79
C VAL A 298 -10.42 1.79 15.40
N PRO A 299 -10.81 3.07 15.50
CA PRO A 299 -12.13 3.51 15.08
C PRO A 299 -12.45 2.99 13.67
N GLU A 300 -13.67 2.52 13.44
CA GLU A 300 -14.21 1.97 12.19
C GLU A 300 -13.59 0.63 11.73
N LEU A 301 -12.35 0.30 12.13
CA LEU A 301 -11.70 -0.97 11.78
C LEU A 301 -11.85 -2.05 12.87
N GLY A 302 -12.17 -1.63 14.11
CA GLY A 302 -12.32 -2.55 15.25
C GLY A 302 -10.98 -3.01 15.82
N THR A 303 -10.96 -4.21 16.41
CA THR A 303 -9.75 -4.75 17.06
C THR A 303 -8.75 -5.24 16.03
N ILE A 304 -7.56 -4.67 16.07
CA ILE A 304 -6.42 -5.00 15.21
C ILE A 304 -5.39 -5.79 16.02
N THR A 305 -4.67 -6.68 15.36
CA THR A 305 -3.62 -7.50 16.00
C THR A 305 -2.32 -7.38 15.21
N ILE A 306 -1.21 -7.17 15.92
CA ILE A 306 0.14 -7.25 15.34
C ILE A 306 0.49 -8.73 15.18
N ASN A 307 0.68 -9.17 13.94
CA ASN A 307 1.01 -10.54 13.58
C ASN A 307 2.52 -10.79 13.57
N GLU A 308 2.93 -12.02 13.27
CA GLU A 308 4.34 -12.38 13.04
C GLU A 308 4.98 -11.45 12.00
N GLY A 309 6.27 -11.16 12.19
CA GLY A 309 7.00 -10.20 11.35
C GLY A 309 6.57 -8.74 11.58
N ASN A 310 5.94 -8.41 12.73
CA ASN A 310 5.42 -7.08 13.03
C ASN A 310 4.56 -6.55 11.88
N SER A 311 3.60 -7.36 11.45
CA SER A 311 2.71 -7.06 10.32
C SER A 311 1.26 -6.95 10.76
N ILE A 312 0.51 -6.11 10.05
CA ILE A 312 -0.93 -5.92 10.24
C ILE A 312 -1.60 -5.99 8.89
N ASN A 313 -2.74 -6.70 8.81
CA ASN A 313 -3.61 -6.69 7.65
C ASN A 313 -4.86 -5.86 7.94
N THR A 314 -5.20 -4.91 7.06
CA THR A 314 -6.41 -4.09 7.22
C THR A 314 -7.68 -4.88 6.95
N GLN A 315 -7.61 -5.91 6.10
CA GLN A 315 -8.70 -6.83 5.83
C GLN A 315 -8.18 -8.25 5.55
N SER A 316 -9.05 -9.24 5.62
CA SER A 316 -8.69 -10.67 5.51
C SER A 316 -8.65 -11.21 4.08
N SER A 317 -9.28 -10.51 3.12
CA SER A 317 -9.43 -10.96 1.73
C SER A 317 -9.69 -9.78 0.80
N LEU A 318 -9.46 -10.00 -0.51
CA LEU A 318 -9.82 -9.04 -1.55
C LEU A 318 -11.34 -8.85 -1.64
N THR A 319 -11.76 -7.62 -1.95
CA THR A 319 -13.12 -7.31 -2.36
C THR A 319 -13.21 -7.44 -3.87
N THR A 320 -14.21 -8.18 -4.36
CA THR A 320 -14.49 -8.29 -5.80
C THR A 320 -15.51 -7.24 -6.21
N PHE A 321 -15.18 -6.47 -7.23
CA PHE A 321 -16.03 -5.45 -7.84
C PHE A 321 -16.54 -5.92 -9.19
N ASN A 322 -17.80 -5.71 -9.46
CA ASN A 322 -18.50 -6.07 -10.68
C ASN A 322 -19.73 -5.18 -10.89
N ALA A 323 -20.56 -5.47 -11.90
CA ALA A 323 -21.74 -4.66 -12.22
C ALA A 323 -22.77 -4.58 -11.10
N ASP A 324 -22.80 -5.55 -10.16
CA ASP A 324 -23.80 -5.59 -9.10
C ASP A 324 -23.47 -4.63 -7.94
N ASN A 325 -22.18 -4.28 -7.75
CA ASN A 325 -21.73 -3.52 -6.58
C ASN A 325 -20.82 -2.33 -6.86
N ILE A 326 -20.42 -2.09 -8.10
CA ILE A 326 -19.43 -1.04 -8.44
C ILE A 326 -19.89 0.37 -8.02
N ASP A 327 -21.18 0.61 -7.99
CA ASP A 327 -21.75 1.92 -7.61
C ASP A 327 -21.78 2.15 -6.09
N ASP A 328 -21.51 1.14 -5.28
CA ASP A 328 -21.46 1.24 -3.81
C ASP A 328 -20.11 1.80 -3.30
N PHE A 329 -19.13 1.95 -4.19
CA PHE A 329 -17.76 2.35 -3.83
C PHE A 329 -17.32 3.58 -4.61
N ASP A 330 -16.65 4.50 -3.93
CA ASP A 330 -16.22 5.79 -4.52
C ASP A 330 -14.80 6.18 -4.07
N PHE A 331 -13.87 5.25 -4.22
CA PHE A 331 -12.44 5.46 -3.95
C PHE A 331 -11.58 4.98 -5.09
#